data_875ade894e37376f49691a15d91cfdcd
#
_entry.id   875ade894e37376f49691a15d91cfdcd
#
_cell.length_a   1.000
_cell.length_b   1.000
_cell.length_c   1.000
_cell.angle_alpha   90.00
_cell.angle_beta   90.00
_cell.angle_gamma   90.00
#
_symmetry.space_group_name_H-M   'P 1'
#
loop_
_entity.id
_entity.type
_entity.pdbx_description
1 polymer ?
#
loop_
_entity_poly.entity_id
_entity_poly.type
_entity_poly.pdbx_seq_one_letter_code
_entity_poly.pdbx_strand_id
1 'polypeptide(L)'
;DLTPEDYFGSGNYWNNEAQVDGYMTGMHSQLRSYYDMFYVLGEVRGGTQRVGTSSENTSLNYANLRSNVIDQDRPGISNWYGLYSPIMQVNHFIQQVENECSFLDDTNRKHYLAQAYGLRALYYFMLYKTYGGVPIVTEVELLNGKVTADKFYVERATAEATLEFIKGDIQKSENNYADITVTNSYDKTIWSKAATLMLKAEIYMWAAKVTITGHTATGTTDLKVAQAALNQIIGKFELLSDFENVFST
;
A
#
# COMPACT_ATOMS: atom_id res chain seq x y z
N ASP A 1 -3.44 38.63 6.18
CA ASP A 1 -2.31 37.70 6.14
C ASP A 1 -2.00 37.43 4.68
N LEU A 2 -0.82 37.93 4.24
CA LEU A 2 -0.30 37.64 2.91
C LEU A 2 0.41 36.27 2.99
N THR A 3 -0.16 35.25 2.35
CA THR A 3 0.56 34.01 2.12
C THR A 3 1.75 34.30 1.19
N PRO A 4 2.98 33.88 1.53
CA PRO A 4 4.12 34.08 0.64
C PRO A 4 3.85 33.39 -0.71
N GLU A 5 4.02 34.09 -1.81
CA GLU A 5 3.79 33.57 -3.16
C GLU A 5 4.77 32.42 -3.53
N ASP A 6 5.92 32.35 -2.84
CA ASP A 6 6.99 31.39 -3.09
C ASP A 6 6.94 30.14 -2.19
N TYR A 7 5.90 29.99 -1.36
CA TYR A 7 5.76 28.85 -0.45
C TYR A 7 4.53 28.02 -0.80
N PHE A 8 4.73 26.74 -1.12
CA PHE A 8 3.65 25.79 -1.33
C PHE A 8 2.96 25.46 0.01
N GLY A 9 1.96 26.24 0.36
CA GLY A 9 1.04 25.95 1.46
C GLY A 9 -0.13 25.08 0.97
N SER A 10 -0.90 24.51 1.90
CA SER A 10 -2.09 23.70 1.59
C SER A 10 -3.14 24.41 0.72
N GLY A 11 -3.12 25.74 0.64
CA GLY A 11 -4.08 26.54 -0.13
C GLY A 11 -3.67 26.87 -1.56
N ASN A 12 -2.41 26.59 -1.98
CA ASN A 12 -1.92 26.97 -3.30
C ASN A 12 -1.15 25.87 -4.05
N TYR A 13 -1.12 24.64 -3.53
CA TYR A 13 -0.42 23.54 -4.18
C TYR A 13 -1.27 22.85 -5.26
N TRP A 14 -2.56 22.66 -5.05
CA TRP A 14 -3.45 21.83 -5.88
C TRP A 14 -4.14 22.66 -7.00
N ASN A 15 -3.36 23.24 -7.92
CA ASN A 15 -3.90 24.17 -8.94
C ASN A 15 -3.86 23.63 -10.38
N ASN A 16 -3.13 22.54 -10.62
CA ASN A 16 -3.01 21.96 -11.95
C ASN A 16 -2.61 20.48 -11.88
N GLU A 17 -2.79 19.78 -12.98
CA GLU A 17 -2.52 18.34 -13.08
C GLU A 17 -1.05 17.99 -12.86
N ALA A 18 -0.10 18.83 -13.29
CA ALA A 18 1.32 18.57 -13.08
C ALA A 18 1.70 18.50 -11.58
N GLN A 19 1.01 19.25 -10.72
CA GLN A 19 1.20 19.18 -9.28
C GLN A 19 0.61 17.91 -8.68
N VAL A 20 -0.53 17.45 -9.19
CA VAL A 20 -1.13 16.16 -8.81
C VAL A 20 -0.20 15.01 -9.20
N ASP A 21 0.32 15.02 -10.41
CA ASP A 21 1.27 14.03 -10.92
C ASP A 21 2.58 14.04 -10.13
N GLY A 22 3.12 15.22 -9.83
CA GLY A 22 4.31 15.37 -9.01
C GLY A 22 4.13 14.76 -7.60
N TYR A 23 2.98 14.98 -6.97
CA TYR A 23 2.68 14.39 -5.67
C TYR A 23 2.54 12.85 -5.76
N MET A 24 1.85 12.34 -6.78
CA MET A 24 1.73 10.91 -7.04
C MET A 24 3.11 10.27 -7.28
N THR A 25 3.97 10.89 -8.06
CA THR A 25 5.36 10.45 -8.26
C THR A 25 6.13 10.41 -6.93
N GLY A 26 5.94 11.39 -6.06
CA GLY A 26 6.49 11.40 -4.71
C GLY A 26 6.04 10.21 -3.88
N MET A 27 4.75 9.84 -3.92
CA MET A 27 4.22 8.66 -3.22
C MET A 27 4.83 7.35 -3.75
N HIS A 28 5.04 7.21 -5.06
CA HIS A 28 5.73 6.04 -5.63
C HIS A 28 7.21 6.00 -5.24
N SER A 29 7.87 7.15 -5.22
CA SER A 29 9.26 7.24 -4.72
C SER A 29 9.36 6.82 -3.27
N GLN A 30 8.40 7.22 -2.44
CA GLN A 30 8.32 6.81 -1.05
C GLN A 30 8.06 5.30 -0.92
N LEU A 31 7.17 4.71 -1.73
CA LEU A 31 6.96 3.27 -1.73
C LEU A 31 8.27 2.52 -1.96
N ARG A 32 9.10 2.98 -2.91
CA ARG A 32 10.41 2.37 -3.17
C ARG A 32 11.35 2.44 -1.97
N SER A 33 11.25 3.46 -1.13
CA SER A 33 12.09 3.55 0.07
C SER A 33 11.79 2.51 1.15
N TYR A 34 10.64 1.82 1.05
CA TYR A 34 10.24 0.74 1.96
C TYR A 34 10.67 -0.67 1.49
N TYR A 35 11.51 -0.79 0.45
CA TYR A 35 11.95 -2.07 -0.11
C TYR A 35 12.53 -3.02 0.94
N ASP A 36 13.34 -2.51 1.87
CA ASP A 36 13.91 -3.29 2.96
C ASP A 36 12.83 -3.93 3.86
N MET A 37 11.77 -3.18 4.17
CA MET A 37 10.66 -3.68 4.97
C MET A 37 9.93 -4.81 4.24
N PHE A 38 9.65 -4.64 2.95
CA PHE A 38 9.02 -5.69 2.14
C PHE A 38 9.89 -6.95 2.08
N TYR A 39 11.19 -6.77 1.88
CA TYR A 39 12.16 -7.87 1.87
C TYR A 39 12.21 -8.60 3.20
N VAL A 40 12.34 -7.88 4.30
CA VAL A 40 12.44 -8.45 5.65
C VAL A 40 11.15 -9.18 6.05
N LEU A 41 9.99 -8.59 5.80
CA LEU A 41 8.71 -9.19 6.17
C LEU A 41 8.26 -10.30 5.22
N GLY A 42 8.73 -10.30 3.98
CA GLY A 42 8.46 -11.34 2.99
C GLY A 42 9.55 -12.41 2.96
N GLU A 43 10.67 -12.14 2.31
CA GLU A 43 11.70 -13.12 2.00
C GLU A 43 12.42 -13.67 3.23
N VAL A 44 12.79 -12.80 4.19
CA VAL A 44 13.50 -13.25 5.40
C VAL A 44 12.61 -14.16 6.25
N ARG A 45 11.33 -13.83 6.39
CA ARG A 45 10.35 -14.67 7.11
C ARG A 45 9.91 -15.89 6.32
N GLY A 46 9.98 -15.84 5.00
CA GLY A 46 9.55 -16.91 4.10
C GLY A 46 10.44 -18.16 4.12
N GLY A 47 11.56 -18.12 4.82
CA GLY A 47 12.47 -19.27 4.95
C GLY A 47 13.37 -19.51 3.73
N THR A 48 13.36 -18.63 2.74
CA THR A 48 14.22 -18.71 1.54
C THR A 48 15.65 -18.21 1.79
N GLN A 49 15.86 -17.50 2.90
CA GLN A 49 17.12 -16.86 3.25
C GLN A 49 17.79 -17.52 4.43
N ARG A 50 19.13 -17.54 4.43
CA ARG A 50 19.94 -17.92 5.58
C ARG A 50 20.94 -16.81 5.92
N VAL A 51 21.47 -16.84 7.14
CA VAL A 51 22.54 -15.91 7.55
C VAL A 51 23.75 -16.13 6.65
N GLY A 52 24.25 -15.05 6.04
CA GLY A 52 25.49 -15.05 5.29
C GLY A 52 26.71 -15.15 6.23
N THR A 53 27.87 -15.24 5.63
CA THR A 53 29.17 -15.24 6.33
C THR A 53 29.73 -13.82 6.53
N SER A 54 29.05 -12.79 6.06
CA SER A 54 29.45 -11.40 6.24
C SER A 54 29.33 -10.98 7.71
N SER A 55 30.37 -10.30 8.20
CA SER A 55 30.41 -9.73 9.54
C SER A 55 29.69 -8.37 9.67
N GLU A 56 29.01 -7.92 8.63
CA GLU A 56 28.29 -6.67 8.69
C GLU A 56 27.12 -6.76 9.67
N ASN A 57 27.23 -5.93 10.69
CA ASN A 57 26.27 -5.86 11.80
C ASN A 57 25.00 -5.15 11.29
N THR A 58 23.97 -5.90 10.97
CA THR A 58 22.67 -5.32 10.70
C THR A 58 21.95 -5.08 12.02
N SER A 59 21.33 -3.91 12.16
CA SER A 59 20.55 -3.51 13.34
C SER A 59 19.29 -4.35 13.57
N LEU A 60 18.93 -5.22 12.62
CA LEU A 60 17.79 -6.11 12.70
C LEU A 60 18.26 -7.53 13.07
N ASN A 61 17.61 -8.11 14.06
CA ASN A 61 17.87 -9.51 14.41
C ASN A 61 17.17 -10.45 13.41
N TYR A 62 17.75 -10.58 12.23
CA TYR A 62 17.25 -11.45 11.18
C TYR A 62 17.10 -12.92 11.61
N ALA A 63 17.90 -13.36 12.59
CA ALA A 63 17.81 -14.73 13.07
C ALA A 63 16.44 -15.02 13.72
N ASN A 64 15.93 -14.11 14.54
CA ASN A 64 14.62 -14.25 15.16
C ASN A 64 13.48 -14.13 14.14
N LEU A 65 13.57 -13.19 13.21
CA LEU A 65 12.59 -13.03 12.13
C LEU A 65 12.52 -14.28 11.25
N ARG A 66 13.68 -14.80 10.85
CA ARG A 66 13.77 -16.00 10.01
C ARG A 66 13.23 -17.26 10.68
N SER A 67 13.48 -17.42 11.98
CA SER A 67 12.97 -18.56 12.75
C SER A 67 11.54 -18.39 13.23
N ASN A 68 10.93 -17.23 12.95
CA ASN A 68 9.62 -16.82 13.47
C ASN A 68 9.53 -16.89 15.02
N VAL A 69 10.65 -16.76 15.70
CA VAL A 69 10.71 -16.68 17.18
C VAL A 69 10.54 -15.21 17.56
N ILE A 70 9.30 -14.74 17.50
CA ILE A 70 8.91 -13.37 17.79
C ILE A 70 8.00 -13.41 19.03
N ASP A 71 8.42 -12.75 20.09
CA ASP A 71 7.68 -12.64 21.36
C ASP A 71 7.90 -11.25 21.98
N GLN A 72 7.39 -11.04 23.18
CA GLN A 72 7.49 -9.76 23.88
C GLN A 72 8.95 -9.32 24.12
N ASP A 73 9.85 -10.26 24.38
CA ASP A 73 11.27 -10.00 24.63
C ASP A 73 12.09 -9.90 23.34
N ARG A 74 11.53 -10.43 22.26
CA ARG A 74 12.12 -10.50 20.92
C ARG A 74 11.12 -10.03 19.87
N PRO A 75 10.71 -8.74 19.92
CA PRO A 75 9.58 -8.24 19.14
C PRO A 75 9.85 -8.20 17.61
N GLY A 76 11.08 -8.43 17.15
CA GLY A 76 11.42 -8.35 15.75
C GLY A 76 11.19 -6.94 15.21
N ILE A 77 10.09 -6.73 14.49
CA ILE A 77 9.61 -5.42 14.08
C ILE A 77 8.42 -5.05 14.96
N SER A 78 8.68 -4.35 16.06
CA SER A 78 7.66 -3.95 17.04
C SER A 78 6.91 -2.67 16.66
N ASN A 79 7.41 -1.94 15.68
CA ASN A 79 6.99 -0.58 15.41
C ASN A 79 6.24 -0.45 14.09
N TRP A 80 4.95 -0.16 14.17
CA TRP A 80 4.10 0.03 13.01
C TRP A 80 4.02 1.47 12.49
N TYR A 81 4.51 2.46 13.26
CA TYR A 81 4.32 3.87 12.93
C TYR A 81 4.92 4.24 11.56
N GLY A 82 6.00 3.59 11.16
CA GLY A 82 6.68 3.88 9.90
C GLY A 82 5.77 3.78 8.67
N LEU A 83 4.80 2.87 8.67
CA LEU A 83 3.83 2.73 7.58
C LEU A 83 2.69 3.76 7.63
N TYR A 84 2.48 4.45 8.76
CA TYR A 84 1.46 5.49 8.82
C TYR A 84 1.88 6.80 8.13
N SER A 85 3.18 7.08 8.01
CA SER A 85 3.64 8.23 7.24
C SER A 85 3.17 8.19 5.78
N PRO A 86 3.44 7.13 5.00
CA PRO A 86 2.92 7.02 3.64
C PRO A 86 1.39 6.91 3.59
N ILE A 87 0.73 6.27 4.57
CA ILE A 87 -0.73 6.21 4.66
C ILE A 87 -1.32 7.63 4.76
N MET A 88 -0.75 8.49 5.60
CA MET A 88 -1.22 9.87 5.75
C MET A 88 -1.04 10.68 4.47
N GLN A 89 0.05 10.48 3.74
CA GLN A 89 0.25 11.13 2.43
C GLN A 89 -0.79 10.66 1.41
N VAL A 90 -1.09 9.36 1.36
CA VAL A 90 -2.13 8.82 0.48
C VAL A 90 -3.52 9.34 0.88
N ASN A 91 -3.83 9.42 2.16
CA ASN A 91 -5.10 9.98 2.63
C ASN A 91 -5.26 11.45 2.20
N HIS A 92 -4.20 12.25 2.39
CA HIS A 92 -4.20 13.65 1.96
C HIS A 92 -4.41 13.76 0.44
N PHE A 93 -3.70 12.93 -0.34
CA PHE A 93 -3.86 12.90 -1.79
C PHE A 93 -5.29 12.57 -2.21
N ILE A 94 -5.88 11.52 -1.64
CA ILE A 94 -7.27 11.13 -1.93
C ILE A 94 -8.22 12.29 -1.64
N GLN A 95 -8.10 12.90 -0.45
CA GLN A 95 -8.95 14.03 -0.06
C GLN A 95 -8.84 15.21 -1.03
N GLN A 96 -7.62 15.56 -1.44
CA GLN A 96 -7.41 16.68 -2.36
C GLN A 96 -7.95 16.37 -3.76
N VAL A 97 -7.69 15.18 -4.29
CA VAL A 97 -8.18 14.78 -5.62
C VAL A 97 -9.72 14.71 -5.67
N GLU A 98 -10.35 14.25 -4.58
CA GLU A 98 -11.81 14.15 -4.50
C GLU A 98 -12.50 15.51 -4.35
N ASN A 99 -11.91 16.44 -3.59
CA ASN A 99 -12.60 17.66 -3.17
C ASN A 99 -12.08 18.95 -3.81
N GLU A 100 -10.79 19.05 -4.12
CA GLU A 100 -10.16 20.33 -4.51
C GLU A 100 -9.72 20.36 -5.98
N CYS A 101 -9.36 19.22 -6.57
CA CYS A 101 -8.83 19.16 -7.95
C CYS A 101 -9.94 19.17 -9.01
N SER A 102 -10.79 20.20 -9.01
CA SER A 102 -11.92 20.33 -9.97
C SER A 102 -11.48 20.46 -11.43
N PHE A 103 -10.23 20.84 -11.68
CA PHE A 103 -9.61 20.94 -13.01
C PHE A 103 -9.31 19.59 -13.65
N LEU A 104 -9.27 18.49 -12.90
CA LEU A 104 -9.07 17.15 -13.44
C LEU A 104 -10.33 16.68 -14.17
N ASP A 105 -10.15 16.14 -15.37
CA ASP A 105 -11.20 15.38 -16.00
C ASP A 105 -11.48 14.05 -15.26
N ASP A 106 -12.59 13.44 -15.60
CA ASP A 106 -13.06 12.24 -14.90
C ASP A 106 -12.12 11.04 -15.08
N THR A 107 -11.48 10.92 -16.24
CA THR A 107 -10.54 9.84 -16.57
C THR A 107 -9.27 9.97 -15.76
N ASN A 108 -8.66 11.14 -15.72
CA ASN A 108 -7.45 11.41 -14.96
C ASN A 108 -7.71 11.34 -13.46
N ARG A 109 -8.85 11.87 -12.98
CA ARG A 109 -9.28 11.74 -11.59
C ARG A 109 -9.35 10.28 -11.16
N LYS A 110 -10.05 9.43 -11.93
CA LYS A 110 -10.14 8.00 -11.66
C LYS A 110 -8.78 7.32 -11.68
N HIS A 111 -7.92 7.68 -12.64
CA HIS A 111 -6.59 7.11 -12.73
C HIS A 111 -5.74 7.40 -11.48
N TYR A 112 -5.76 8.63 -10.98
CA TYR A 112 -5.04 9.00 -9.75
C TYR A 112 -5.64 8.32 -8.51
N LEU A 113 -6.96 8.29 -8.39
CA LEU A 113 -7.62 7.63 -7.27
C LEU A 113 -7.39 6.11 -7.26
N ALA A 114 -7.35 5.48 -8.43
CA ALA A 114 -7.04 4.06 -8.55
C ALA A 114 -5.67 3.72 -7.97
N GLN A 115 -4.65 4.52 -8.31
CA GLN A 115 -3.30 4.37 -7.76
C GLN A 115 -3.28 4.58 -6.24
N ALA A 116 -3.90 5.66 -5.78
CA ALA A 116 -3.90 6.02 -4.36
C ALA A 116 -4.59 4.95 -3.49
N TYR A 117 -5.77 4.48 -3.87
CA TYR A 117 -6.45 3.40 -3.15
C TYR A 117 -5.66 2.09 -3.18
N GLY A 118 -4.99 1.77 -4.30
CA GLY A 118 -4.11 0.61 -4.40
C GLY A 118 -2.92 0.69 -3.45
N LEU A 119 -2.25 1.83 -3.39
CA LEU A 119 -1.15 2.09 -2.46
C LEU A 119 -1.60 1.99 -0.99
N ARG A 120 -2.76 2.56 -0.64
CA ARG A 120 -3.27 2.49 0.72
C ARG A 120 -3.62 1.05 1.12
N ALA A 121 -4.25 0.30 0.23
CA ALA A 121 -4.52 -1.12 0.43
C ALA A 121 -3.22 -1.91 0.68
N LEU A 122 -2.15 -1.65 -0.08
CA LEU A 122 -0.86 -2.29 0.09
C LEU A 122 -0.26 -2.01 1.48
N TYR A 123 -0.22 -0.74 1.91
CA TYR A 123 0.34 -0.38 3.21
C TYR A 123 -0.45 -1.00 4.37
N TYR A 124 -1.79 -0.94 4.32
CA TYR A 124 -2.62 -1.58 5.33
C TYR A 124 -2.53 -3.10 5.30
N PHE A 125 -2.35 -3.71 4.13
CA PHE A 125 -2.15 -5.15 4.03
C PHE A 125 -0.82 -5.60 4.63
N MET A 126 0.24 -4.81 4.48
CA MET A 126 1.52 -5.05 5.17
C MET A 126 1.37 -4.95 6.69
N LEU A 127 0.67 -3.94 7.18
CA LEU A 127 0.33 -3.81 8.59
C LEU A 127 -0.48 -5.01 9.09
N TYR A 128 -1.51 -5.40 8.34
CA TYR A 128 -2.38 -6.53 8.68
C TYR A 128 -1.64 -7.87 8.74
N LYS A 129 -0.82 -8.18 7.74
CA LYS A 129 -0.02 -9.42 7.73
C LYS A 129 0.95 -9.50 8.91
N THR A 130 1.39 -8.37 9.41
CA THR A 130 2.39 -8.31 10.49
C THR A 130 1.77 -8.23 11.88
N TYR A 131 0.70 -7.43 12.04
CA TYR A 131 0.16 -7.06 13.35
C TYR A 131 -1.29 -7.48 13.56
N GLY A 132 -1.99 -7.99 12.56
CA GLY A 132 -3.43 -8.26 12.59
C GLY A 132 -4.25 -6.96 12.52
N GLY A 133 -5.17 -6.75 13.46
CA GLY A 133 -5.90 -5.50 13.53
C GLY A 133 -4.99 -4.32 13.88
N VAL A 134 -5.21 -3.17 13.26
CA VAL A 134 -4.43 -1.93 13.45
C VAL A 134 -5.37 -0.72 13.46
N PRO A 135 -4.96 0.46 13.96
CA PRO A 135 -5.75 1.67 13.81
C PRO A 135 -6.04 2.00 12.34
N ILE A 136 -7.31 2.24 12.01
CA ILE A 136 -7.72 2.68 10.68
C ILE A 136 -7.83 4.20 10.68
N VAL A 137 -6.94 4.87 9.95
CA VAL A 137 -6.88 6.33 9.86
C VAL A 137 -7.11 6.71 8.40
N THR A 138 -8.18 7.45 8.13
CA THR A 138 -8.56 7.92 6.80
C THR A 138 -8.66 9.45 6.73
N GLU A 139 -8.84 10.11 7.87
CA GLU A 139 -9.04 11.55 7.95
C GLU A 139 -7.72 12.30 8.10
N VAL A 140 -7.62 13.44 7.44
CA VAL A 140 -6.42 14.31 7.41
C VAL A 140 -6.63 15.56 8.26
N GLU A 141 -7.55 15.53 9.22
CA GLU A 141 -7.84 16.66 10.10
C GLU A 141 -6.59 17.27 10.78
N LEU A 142 -5.51 16.49 10.84
CA LEU A 142 -4.23 16.86 11.44
C LEU A 142 -3.53 18.04 10.77
N LEU A 143 -3.83 18.33 9.50
CA LEU A 143 -3.16 19.36 8.72
C LEU A 143 -3.80 20.75 8.89
N ASN A 144 -4.99 20.81 9.46
CA ASN A 144 -5.73 22.08 9.59
C ASN A 144 -5.46 22.86 10.88
N GLY A 145 -4.47 22.44 11.68
CA GLY A 145 -4.00 23.18 12.87
C GLY A 145 -5.01 23.31 14.02
N LYS A 146 -6.18 22.64 13.94
CA LYS A 146 -7.26 22.71 14.95
C LYS A 146 -7.51 21.37 15.63
N VAL A 147 -6.49 20.51 15.70
CA VAL A 147 -6.65 19.15 16.23
C VAL A 147 -6.35 19.14 17.72
N THR A 148 -7.28 18.64 18.49
CA THR A 148 -7.09 18.36 19.91
C THR A 148 -6.37 17.05 20.12
N ALA A 149 -5.62 16.89 21.22
CA ALA A 149 -4.76 15.72 21.47
C ALA A 149 -5.53 14.39 21.45
N ASP A 150 -6.81 14.40 21.82
CA ASP A 150 -7.69 13.23 21.83
C ASP A 150 -7.95 12.67 20.41
N LYS A 151 -7.92 13.49 19.38
CA LYS A 151 -8.07 13.05 17.98
C LYS A 151 -6.89 12.23 17.45
N PHE A 152 -5.74 12.28 18.11
CA PHE A 152 -4.58 11.44 17.77
C PHE A 152 -4.68 10.01 18.32
N TYR A 153 -5.60 9.76 19.26
CA TYR A 153 -5.80 8.44 19.84
C TYR A 153 -6.85 7.66 19.04
N VAL A 154 -6.39 6.97 18.00
CA VAL A 154 -7.25 6.06 17.24
C VAL A 154 -7.10 4.67 17.82
N GLU A 155 -8.23 4.10 18.27
CA GLU A 155 -8.24 2.75 18.78
C GLU A 155 -7.85 1.72 17.71
N ARG A 156 -7.23 0.64 18.16
CA ARG A 156 -6.90 -0.49 17.30
C ARG A 156 -8.18 -1.17 16.83
N ALA A 157 -8.38 -1.24 15.52
CA ALA A 157 -9.47 -1.98 14.93
C ALA A 157 -9.26 -3.50 15.08
N THR A 158 -10.32 -4.27 14.94
CA THR A 158 -10.22 -5.73 14.87
C THR A 158 -9.53 -6.18 13.60
N ALA A 159 -9.00 -7.40 13.58
CA ALA A 159 -8.41 -7.98 12.37
C ALA A 159 -9.42 -8.03 11.22
N GLU A 160 -10.67 -8.41 11.50
CA GLU A 160 -11.74 -8.45 10.51
C GLU A 160 -12.04 -7.06 9.93
N ALA A 161 -12.20 -6.04 10.78
CA ALA A 161 -12.46 -4.67 10.32
C ALA A 161 -11.30 -4.12 9.48
N THR A 162 -10.06 -4.44 9.85
CA THR A 162 -8.87 -4.05 9.08
C THR A 162 -8.85 -4.74 7.71
N LEU A 163 -9.15 -6.03 7.65
CA LEU A 163 -9.19 -6.77 6.39
C LEU A 163 -10.30 -6.28 5.47
N GLU A 164 -11.49 -6.01 6.00
CA GLU A 164 -12.60 -5.46 5.22
C GLU A 164 -12.29 -4.05 4.71
N PHE A 165 -11.60 -3.23 5.48
CA PHE A 165 -11.10 -1.93 5.00
C PHE A 165 -10.13 -2.09 3.82
N ILE A 166 -9.19 -3.03 3.91
CA ILE A 166 -8.24 -3.34 2.84
C ILE A 166 -8.97 -3.82 1.57
N LYS A 167 -9.94 -4.75 1.73
CA LYS A 167 -10.79 -5.22 0.62
C LYS A 167 -11.58 -4.07 -0.01
N GLY A 168 -12.08 -3.15 0.80
CA GLY A 168 -12.77 -1.95 0.33
C GLY A 168 -11.88 -1.05 -0.52
N ASP A 169 -10.66 -0.79 -0.08
CA ASP A 169 -9.73 0.05 -0.82
C ASP A 169 -9.25 -0.60 -2.13
N ILE A 170 -8.91 -1.90 -2.12
CA ILE A 170 -8.52 -2.58 -3.36
C ILE A 170 -9.67 -2.66 -4.37
N GLN A 171 -10.91 -2.75 -3.89
CA GLN A 171 -12.08 -2.70 -4.75
C GLN A 171 -12.31 -1.30 -5.34
N LYS A 172 -12.09 -0.23 -4.56
CA LYS A 172 -12.12 1.16 -5.08
C LYS A 172 -11.04 1.37 -6.13
N SER A 173 -9.82 0.85 -5.92
CA SER A 173 -8.75 0.88 -6.91
C SER A 173 -9.17 0.21 -8.21
N GLU A 174 -9.70 -1.01 -8.14
CA GLU A 174 -10.18 -1.75 -9.31
C GLU A 174 -11.31 -1.03 -10.05
N ASN A 175 -12.29 -0.49 -9.33
CA ASN A 175 -13.41 0.23 -9.91
C ASN A 175 -12.96 1.49 -10.68
N ASN A 176 -11.99 2.21 -10.16
CA ASN A 176 -11.42 3.37 -10.81
C ASN A 176 -10.56 3.00 -12.05
N TYR A 177 -10.13 1.75 -12.16
CA TYR A 177 -9.48 1.19 -13.35
C TYR A 177 -10.47 0.48 -14.30
N ALA A 178 -11.79 0.59 -14.13
CA ALA A 178 -12.77 -0.17 -14.91
C ALA A 178 -12.57 0.00 -16.42
N ASP A 179 -12.39 1.24 -16.89
CA ASP A 179 -12.27 1.61 -18.29
C ASP A 179 -10.85 1.44 -18.86
N ILE A 180 -9.88 1.00 -18.05
CA ILE A 180 -8.48 0.81 -18.45
C ILE A 180 -8.21 -0.67 -18.68
N THR A 181 -7.57 -1.01 -19.80
CA THR A 181 -7.13 -2.39 -20.05
C THR A 181 -5.94 -2.76 -19.16
N VAL A 182 -5.82 -4.04 -18.80
CA VAL A 182 -4.75 -4.54 -17.93
C VAL A 182 -3.37 -4.30 -18.54
N THR A 183 -3.27 -4.35 -19.88
CA THR A 183 -2.00 -4.14 -20.61
C THR A 183 -1.70 -2.67 -20.89
N ASN A 184 -2.63 -1.77 -20.60
CA ASN A 184 -2.43 -0.34 -20.77
C ASN A 184 -1.69 0.26 -19.58
N SER A 185 -0.54 -0.32 -19.27
CA SER A 185 0.37 0.16 -18.25
C SER A 185 1.53 0.84 -18.95
N TYR A 186 1.47 2.15 -19.02
CA TYR A 186 2.47 2.95 -19.70
C TYR A 186 3.83 2.90 -19.04
N ASP A 187 3.84 2.65 -17.73
CA ASP A 187 5.06 2.66 -16.98
C ASP A 187 4.97 1.61 -15.84
N LYS A 188 5.93 0.69 -15.80
CA LYS A 188 6.04 -0.29 -14.71
C LYS A 188 6.53 0.33 -13.41
N THR A 189 6.93 1.60 -13.41
CA THR A 189 7.39 2.33 -12.24
C THR A 189 6.24 2.92 -11.42
N ILE A 190 5.01 2.95 -11.98
CA ILE A 190 3.81 3.42 -11.31
C ILE A 190 2.81 2.29 -11.03
N TRP A 191 1.90 2.52 -10.11
CA TRP A 191 0.83 1.58 -9.80
C TRP A 191 -0.12 1.41 -10.99
N SER A 192 -0.45 0.18 -11.33
CA SER A 192 -1.25 -0.17 -12.52
C SER A 192 -2.46 -1.02 -12.17
N LYS A 193 -3.37 -1.20 -13.12
CA LYS A 193 -4.48 -2.16 -12.99
C LYS A 193 -3.99 -3.58 -12.71
N ALA A 194 -2.88 -3.99 -13.34
CA ALA A 194 -2.28 -5.29 -13.07
C ALA A 194 -1.79 -5.40 -11.61
N ALA A 195 -1.14 -4.36 -11.09
CA ALA A 195 -0.72 -4.32 -9.69
C ALA A 195 -1.92 -4.41 -8.72
N THR A 196 -3.01 -3.69 -9.02
CA THR A 196 -4.27 -3.76 -8.27
C THR A 196 -4.83 -5.19 -8.25
N LEU A 197 -4.91 -5.85 -9.41
CA LEU A 197 -5.45 -7.21 -9.52
C LEU A 197 -4.55 -8.25 -8.84
N MET A 198 -3.23 -8.11 -8.93
CA MET A 198 -2.28 -8.97 -8.21
C MET A 198 -2.40 -8.80 -6.71
N LEU A 199 -2.43 -7.57 -6.20
CA LEU A 199 -2.64 -7.33 -4.77
C LEU A 199 -4.00 -7.82 -4.31
N LYS A 200 -5.06 -7.61 -5.10
CA LYS A 200 -6.40 -8.15 -4.81
C LYS A 200 -6.33 -9.68 -4.65
N ALA A 201 -5.69 -10.37 -5.58
CA ALA A 201 -5.55 -11.82 -5.48
C ALA A 201 -4.80 -12.23 -4.21
N GLU A 202 -3.71 -11.55 -3.85
CA GLU A 202 -2.94 -11.84 -2.64
C GLU A 202 -3.77 -11.63 -1.38
N ILE A 203 -4.50 -10.51 -1.27
CA ILE A 203 -5.40 -10.21 -0.14
C ILE A 203 -6.45 -11.32 0.04
N TYR A 204 -7.10 -11.71 -1.05
CA TYR A 204 -8.16 -12.71 -1.00
C TYR A 204 -7.62 -14.14 -0.80
N MET A 205 -6.44 -14.48 -1.32
CA MET A 205 -5.77 -15.75 -0.99
C MET A 205 -5.40 -15.81 0.49
N TRP A 206 -4.91 -14.71 1.05
CA TRP A 206 -4.60 -14.62 2.48
C TRP A 206 -5.87 -14.80 3.32
N ALA A 207 -6.93 -14.05 3.05
CA ALA A 207 -8.21 -14.17 3.73
C ALA A 207 -8.81 -15.57 3.67
N ALA A 208 -8.64 -16.25 2.54
CA ALA A 208 -9.13 -17.59 2.33
C ALA A 208 -8.39 -18.67 3.13
N LYS A 209 -7.12 -18.47 3.46
CA LYS A 209 -6.23 -19.51 3.97
C LYS A 209 -5.72 -19.28 5.38
N VAL A 210 -5.64 -18.04 5.84
CA VAL A 210 -5.01 -17.70 7.09
C VAL A 210 -6.05 -17.42 8.17
N THR A 211 -5.97 -18.14 9.28
CA THR A 211 -6.74 -17.86 10.49
C THR A 211 -5.84 -17.21 11.52
N ILE A 212 -6.27 -16.06 12.03
CA ILE A 212 -5.61 -15.32 13.12
C ILE A 212 -6.66 -14.92 14.16
N THR A 213 -6.23 -14.41 15.29
CA THR A 213 -7.16 -13.87 16.30
C THR A 213 -8.03 -12.78 15.67
N GLY A 214 -9.34 -12.97 15.65
CA GLY A 214 -10.31 -12.04 15.08
C GLY A 214 -10.52 -12.14 13.58
N HIS A 215 -9.99 -13.17 12.92
CA HIS A 215 -10.33 -13.52 11.53
C HIS A 215 -10.27 -15.03 11.32
N THR A 216 -11.32 -15.59 10.74
CA THR A 216 -11.38 -17.01 10.35
C THR A 216 -11.26 -17.13 8.83
N ALA A 217 -10.43 -18.06 8.37
CA ALA A 217 -10.23 -18.32 6.95
C ALA A 217 -11.56 -18.55 6.21
N THR A 218 -11.81 -17.80 5.14
CA THR A 218 -13.07 -17.81 4.39
C THR A 218 -13.16 -18.92 3.35
N GLY A 219 -12.04 -19.59 3.07
CA GLY A 219 -11.98 -20.75 2.19
C GLY A 219 -12.28 -20.45 0.72
N THR A 220 -13.12 -21.27 0.11
CA THR A 220 -13.37 -21.26 -1.34
C THR A 220 -13.99 -19.96 -1.85
N THR A 221 -14.73 -19.25 -1.03
CA THR A 221 -15.38 -17.98 -1.43
C THR A 221 -14.34 -16.97 -1.88
N ASP A 222 -13.36 -16.67 -1.03
CA ASP A 222 -12.32 -15.70 -1.35
C ASP A 222 -11.32 -16.23 -2.39
N LEU A 223 -11.07 -17.55 -2.43
CA LEU A 223 -10.25 -18.14 -3.49
C LEU A 223 -10.82 -17.92 -4.89
N LYS A 224 -12.14 -17.94 -5.06
CA LYS A 224 -12.79 -17.64 -6.35
C LYS A 224 -12.58 -16.19 -6.76
N VAL A 225 -12.61 -15.25 -5.81
CA VAL A 225 -12.32 -13.84 -6.08
C VAL A 225 -10.87 -13.65 -6.51
N ALA A 226 -9.93 -14.28 -5.80
CA ALA A 226 -8.52 -14.26 -6.16
C ALA A 226 -8.28 -14.84 -7.56
N GLN A 227 -8.88 -15.99 -7.87
CA GLN A 227 -8.79 -16.61 -9.19
C GLN A 227 -9.36 -15.72 -10.30
N ALA A 228 -10.50 -15.07 -10.06
CA ALA A 228 -11.11 -14.15 -11.03
C ALA A 228 -10.21 -12.94 -11.30
N ALA A 229 -9.52 -12.41 -10.29
CA ALA A 229 -8.55 -11.34 -10.46
C ALA A 229 -7.35 -11.79 -11.30
N LEU A 230 -6.75 -12.95 -10.97
CA LEU A 230 -5.61 -13.50 -11.70
C LEU A 230 -5.94 -13.83 -13.15
N ASN A 231 -7.13 -14.36 -13.44
CA ASN A 231 -7.57 -14.69 -14.80
C ASN A 231 -7.62 -13.45 -15.72
N GLN A 232 -7.71 -12.25 -15.18
CA GLN A 232 -7.61 -11.02 -15.97
C GLN A 232 -6.17 -10.70 -16.39
N ILE A 233 -5.18 -11.25 -15.71
CA ILE A 233 -3.75 -10.96 -15.91
C ILE A 233 -3.06 -12.10 -16.69
N ILE A 234 -3.43 -13.34 -16.42
CA ILE A 234 -2.81 -14.53 -17.04
C ILE A 234 -2.87 -14.43 -18.57
N GLY A 235 -1.72 -14.61 -19.21
CA GLY A 235 -1.58 -14.55 -20.66
C GLY A 235 -1.61 -13.14 -21.26
N LYS A 236 -1.59 -12.09 -20.40
CA LYS A 236 -1.53 -10.68 -20.86
C LYS A 236 -0.12 -10.09 -20.84
N PHE A 237 0.79 -10.75 -20.17
CA PHE A 237 2.19 -10.35 -20.08
C PHE A 237 3.06 -11.55 -20.44
N GLU A 238 4.13 -11.28 -21.20
CA GLU A 238 5.12 -12.27 -21.58
C GLU A 238 6.34 -12.16 -20.63
N LEU A 239 6.96 -13.29 -20.34
CA LEU A 239 8.26 -13.30 -19.70
C LEU A 239 9.31 -12.87 -20.71
N LEU A 240 10.27 -12.05 -20.29
CA LEU A 240 11.40 -11.72 -21.13
C LEU A 240 12.24 -12.98 -21.40
N SER A 241 12.71 -13.12 -22.64
CA SER A 241 13.48 -14.29 -23.08
C SER A 241 14.84 -14.39 -22.41
N ASP A 242 15.36 -13.24 -21.95
CA ASP A 242 16.65 -13.11 -21.31
C ASP A 242 16.48 -12.50 -19.92
N PHE A 243 17.01 -13.19 -18.90
CA PHE A 243 16.94 -12.75 -17.51
C PHE A 243 17.63 -11.39 -17.27
N GLU A 244 18.73 -11.12 -17.97
CA GLU A 244 19.46 -9.84 -17.85
C GLU A 244 18.61 -8.65 -18.29
N ASN A 245 17.71 -8.86 -19.26
CA ASN A 245 16.81 -7.81 -19.76
C ASN A 245 15.75 -7.39 -18.74
N VAL A 246 15.52 -8.16 -17.68
CA VAL A 246 14.62 -7.77 -16.57
C VAL A 246 15.17 -6.56 -15.81
N PHE A 247 16.50 -6.40 -15.80
CA PHE A 247 17.21 -5.37 -15.04
C PHE A 247 17.81 -4.27 -15.91
N SER A 248 17.74 -4.42 -17.24
CA SER A 248 18.17 -3.37 -18.17
C SER A 248 17.08 -2.29 -18.24
N THR A 249 17.48 -1.05 -17.97
CA THR A 249 16.68 0.15 -18.16
C THR A 249 16.78 0.64 -19.60
#